data_7f23ec1e9aafb23a2dad0b7854340ca0
#
_entry.id   7f23ec1e9aafb23a2dad0b7854340ca0
#
_cell.length_a   1.000
_cell.length_b   1.000
_cell.length_c   1.000
_cell.angle_alpha   90.00
_cell.angle_beta   90.00
_cell.angle_gamma   90.00
#
_symmetry.space_group_name_H-M   'P 1'
#
loop_
_entity.id
_entity.type
_entity.pdbx_description
1 polymer ?
#
loop_
_entity_poly.entity_id
_entity_poly.type
_entity_poly.pdbx_seq_one_letter_code
_entity_poly.pdbx_strand_id
1 'polypeptide(L)'
;MNEHNILGAILAGGKSKRMGKDKLFVNLNNKLLIEHTIIKVKKYLKELIIVTNHKNEFFKKNNLVTVNDCLKGQLGPLVGILTAMKWAKEKSTRCNWIATFPCDTPFFPENIITKFIEESKKKESLILCASSH
;
A
#
# COMPACT_ATOMS: atom_id res chain seq x y z
N MET A 1 -15.25 4.23 -10.82
CA MET A 1 -15.76 2.99 -10.22
C MET A 1 -14.63 1.97 -10.12
N ASN A 2 -14.41 1.41 -8.93
CA ASN A 2 -13.41 0.37 -8.75
C ASN A 2 -14.01 -0.95 -9.21
N GLU A 3 -13.79 -1.29 -10.45
CA GLU A 3 -14.39 -2.49 -11.05
C GLU A 3 -13.92 -3.79 -10.40
N HIS A 4 -12.83 -3.73 -9.69
CA HIS A 4 -12.21 -4.92 -9.13
C HIS A 4 -12.48 -5.09 -7.65
N ASN A 5 -13.12 -4.11 -7.01
CA ASN A 5 -13.41 -4.12 -5.57
C ASN A 5 -12.17 -4.40 -4.71
N ILE A 6 -11.03 -3.86 -5.13
CA ILE A 6 -9.76 -4.02 -4.46
C ILE A 6 -9.28 -2.69 -3.90
N LEU A 7 -9.00 -2.66 -2.61
CA LEU A 7 -8.36 -1.51 -1.98
C LEU A 7 -6.84 -1.73 -1.99
N GLY A 8 -6.10 -0.80 -2.57
CA GLY A 8 -4.64 -0.82 -2.48
C GLY A 8 -4.20 -0.19 -1.17
N ALA A 9 -3.27 -0.82 -0.49
CA ALA A 9 -2.71 -0.29 0.76
C ALA A 9 -1.20 -0.34 0.69
N ILE A 10 -0.56 0.82 0.67
CA ILE A 10 0.89 0.89 0.72
C ILE A 10 1.30 0.98 2.18
N LEU A 11 2.09 0.01 2.62
CA LEU A 11 2.52 -0.09 4.01
C LEU A 11 3.80 0.70 4.19
N ALA A 12 3.69 1.87 4.80
CA ALA A 12 4.78 2.82 4.99
C ALA A 12 5.06 3.09 6.47
N GLY A 13 4.74 2.12 7.31
CA GLY A 13 5.04 2.18 8.73
C GLY A 13 6.38 1.53 9.05
N GLY A 14 6.80 1.64 10.31
CA GLY A 14 7.99 0.98 10.80
C GLY A 14 9.24 1.86 10.79
N LYS A 15 10.35 1.25 11.21
CA LYS A 15 11.65 1.92 11.33
C LYS A 15 12.44 1.83 10.03
N SER A 16 12.07 2.57 9.02
CA SER A 16 12.87 2.62 7.79
C SER A 16 13.86 3.79 7.82
N LYS A 17 14.42 4.06 8.98
CA LYS A 17 15.44 5.09 9.12
C LYS A 17 16.82 4.49 8.95
N ARG A 18 17.42 4.72 7.82
CA ARG A 18 18.83 4.42 7.60
C ARG A 18 19.56 5.75 7.38
N MET A 19 20.71 5.93 8.03
CA MET A 19 21.55 7.13 7.89
C MET A 19 20.84 8.43 8.29
N GLY A 20 19.94 8.37 9.29
CA GLY A 20 19.26 9.55 9.81
C GLY A 20 18.16 10.10 8.92
N LYS A 21 17.85 9.45 7.80
CA LYS A 21 16.79 9.86 6.88
C LYS A 21 15.74 8.80 6.76
N ASP A 22 14.48 9.24 6.60
CA ASP A 22 13.39 8.31 6.30
C ASP A 22 13.57 7.80 4.87
N LYS A 23 13.72 6.50 4.75
CA LYS A 23 13.97 5.85 3.45
C LYS A 23 12.86 6.12 2.42
N LEU A 24 11.64 6.36 2.88
CA LEU A 24 10.50 6.62 1.99
C LEU A 24 10.67 7.86 1.14
N PHE A 25 11.33 8.86 1.69
CA PHE A 25 11.47 10.18 1.08
C PHE A 25 12.82 10.39 0.43
N VAL A 26 13.53 9.30 0.16
CA VAL A 26 14.77 9.35 -0.62
C VAL A 26 14.41 9.46 -2.10
N ASN A 27 15.12 10.35 -2.81
CA ASN A 27 14.93 10.51 -4.25
C ASN A 27 15.60 9.38 -5.03
N LEU A 28 14.86 8.85 -5.98
CA LEU A 28 15.34 7.87 -6.94
C LEU A 28 14.78 8.26 -8.30
N ASN A 29 15.68 8.61 -9.23
CA ASN A 29 15.28 9.03 -10.58
C ASN A 29 14.26 10.19 -10.56
N ASN A 30 14.57 11.22 -9.78
CA ASN A 30 13.78 12.45 -9.63
C ASN A 30 12.41 12.28 -8.95
N LYS A 31 12.17 11.14 -8.34
CA LYS A 31 10.93 10.88 -7.58
C LYS A 31 11.27 10.25 -6.25
N LEU A 32 10.40 10.47 -5.27
CA LEU A 32 10.56 9.80 -3.98
C LEU A 32 10.37 8.30 -4.13
N LEU A 33 11.04 7.54 -3.29
CA LEU A 33 10.95 6.08 -3.35
C LEU A 33 9.49 5.59 -3.25
N ILE A 34 8.73 6.14 -2.29
CA ILE A 34 7.32 5.80 -2.14
C ILE A 34 6.49 6.22 -3.36
N GLU A 35 6.88 7.29 -4.02
CA GLU A 35 6.16 7.80 -5.18
C GLU A 35 6.15 6.80 -6.34
N HIS A 36 7.24 6.08 -6.53
CA HIS A 36 7.32 5.03 -7.56
C HIS A 36 6.26 3.95 -7.34
N THR A 37 6.08 3.53 -6.10
CA THR A 37 5.06 2.52 -5.76
C THR A 37 3.65 3.09 -5.96
N ILE A 38 3.41 4.32 -5.52
CA ILE A 38 2.12 4.98 -5.66
C ILE A 38 1.69 5.04 -7.12
N ILE A 39 2.61 5.44 -8.00
CA ILE A 39 2.31 5.54 -9.43
C ILE A 39 1.90 4.20 -10.02
N LYS A 40 2.63 3.14 -9.70
CA LYS A 40 2.30 1.80 -10.18
C LYS A 40 0.93 1.34 -9.71
N VAL A 41 0.65 1.51 -8.42
CA VAL A 41 -0.61 1.03 -7.84
C VAL A 41 -1.79 1.81 -8.38
N LYS A 42 -1.68 3.14 -8.46
CA LYS A 42 -2.75 4.00 -8.98
C LYS A 42 -3.10 3.73 -10.43
N LYS A 43 -2.17 3.20 -11.19
CA LYS A 43 -2.40 2.86 -12.59
C LYS A 43 -3.47 1.78 -12.74
N TYR A 44 -3.59 0.89 -11.77
CA TYR A 44 -4.49 -0.27 -11.83
C TYR A 44 -5.61 -0.26 -10.79
N LEU A 45 -5.37 0.35 -9.63
CA LEU A 45 -6.33 0.37 -8.53
C LEU A 45 -6.76 1.81 -8.24
N LYS A 46 -8.08 2.04 -8.26
CA LYS A 46 -8.62 3.39 -8.05
C LYS A 46 -8.60 3.81 -6.58
N GLU A 47 -8.86 2.88 -5.68
CA GLU A 47 -8.82 3.17 -4.25
C GLU A 47 -7.47 2.79 -3.68
N LEU A 48 -6.83 3.75 -3.02
CA LEU A 48 -5.51 3.59 -2.45
C LEU A 48 -5.41 4.34 -1.13
N ILE A 49 -4.87 3.67 -0.12
CA ILE A 49 -4.51 4.30 1.14
C ILE A 49 -3.03 4.08 1.41
N ILE A 50 -2.46 4.99 2.18
CA ILE A 50 -1.09 4.87 2.68
C ILE A 50 -1.18 4.63 4.18
N VAL A 51 -0.73 3.47 4.64
CA VAL A 51 -0.70 3.17 6.08
C VAL A 51 0.63 3.66 6.62
N THR A 52 0.60 4.76 7.35
CA THR A 52 1.81 5.41 7.85
C THR A 52 1.49 6.26 9.07
N ASN A 53 2.47 6.36 9.96
CA ASN A 53 2.43 7.30 11.07
C ASN A 53 3.19 8.59 10.75
N HIS A 54 3.80 8.66 9.58
CA HIS A 54 4.53 9.85 9.14
C HIS A 54 3.59 10.95 8.69
N LYS A 55 3.83 12.17 9.18
CA LYS A 55 3.11 13.35 8.74
C LYS A 55 4.00 14.11 7.77
N ASN A 56 3.78 13.94 6.51
CA ASN A 56 4.56 14.63 5.48
C ASN A 56 3.62 15.35 4.52
N GLU A 57 4.00 16.56 4.16
CA GLU A 57 3.21 17.39 3.23
C GLU A 57 3.02 16.75 1.86
N PHE A 58 3.94 15.88 1.47
CA PHE A 58 3.84 15.17 0.20
C PHE A 58 2.48 14.45 0.07
N PHE A 59 2.01 13.84 1.15
CA PHE A 59 0.73 13.14 1.12
C PHE A 59 -0.44 14.09 0.91
N LYS A 60 -0.42 15.25 1.57
CA LYS A 60 -1.46 16.27 1.40
C LYS A 60 -1.45 16.87 0.00
N LYS A 61 -0.27 17.21 -0.49
CA LYS A 61 -0.12 17.82 -1.83
C LYS A 61 -0.64 16.92 -2.94
N ASN A 62 -0.55 15.63 -2.75
CA ASN A 62 -0.96 14.66 -3.75
C ASN A 62 -2.33 14.05 -3.49
N ASN A 63 -3.08 14.61 -2.56
CA ASN A 63 -4.44 14.16 -2.20
C ASN A 63 -4.48 12.67 -1.84
N LEU A 64 -3.48 12.22 -1.12
CA LEU A 64 -3.37 10.82 -0.69
C LEU A 64 -4.02 10.63 0.67
N VAL A 65 -4.81 9.58 0.80
CA VAL A 65 -5.42 9.22 2.07
C VAL A 65 -4.38 8.48 2.91
N THR A 66 -4.09 8.99 4.09
CA THR A 66 -3.17 8.34 5.02
C THR A 66 -3.92 7.82 6.24
N VAL A 67 -3.49 6.67 6.75
CA VAL A 67 -4.11 6.02 7.90
C VAL A 67 -3.01 5.65 8.88
N ASN A 68 -3.17 6.05 10.14
CA ASN A 68 -2.21 5.69 11.18
C ASN A 68 -2.38 4.24 11.60
N ASP A 69 -1.29 3.60 12.02
CA ASP A 69 -1.36 2.25 12.55
C ASP A 69 -2.37 2.16 13.70
N CYS A 70 -3.19 1.13 13.68
CA CYS A 70 -4.25 0.98 14.69
C CYS A 70 -3.73 0.51 16.04
N LEU A 71 -2.52 -0.02 16.09
CA LEU A 71 -1.87 -0.44 17.33
C LEU A 71 -0.56 0.33 17.49
N LYS A 72 -0.26 0.71 18.73
CA LYS A 72 0.98 1.40 19.03
C LYS A 72 2.12 0.39 19.15
N GLY A 73 3.32 0.84 18.81
CA GLY A 73 4.50 0.01 18.83
C GLY A 73 4.85 -0.51 17.45
N GLN A 74 5.99 -1.18 17.37
CA GLN A 74 6.46 -1.67 16.08
C GLN A 74 6.33 -3.18 16.04
N LEU A 75 5.13 -3.60 15.74
CA LEU A 75 4.74 -5.01 15.74
C LEU A 75 4.87 -5.67 14.37
N GLY A 76 5.57 -5.01 13.46
CA GLY A 76 5.82 -5.54 12.13
C GLY A 76 4.72 -5.25 11.12
N PRO A 77 4.81 -5.84 9.93
CA PRO A 77 3.90 -5.51 8.82
C PRO A 77 2.46 -5.94 9.04
N LEU A 78 2.21 -6.89 9.93
CA LEU A 78 0.85 -7.37 10.19
C LEU A 78 -0.04 -6.26 10.76
N VAL A 79 0.53 -5.31 11.51
CA VAL A 79 -0.24 -4.18 12.04
C VAL A 79 -0.75 -3.31 10.90
N GLY A 80 0.08 -3.09 9.88
CA GLY A 80 -0.32 -2.33 8.70
C GLY A 80 -1.46 -3.00 7.95
N ILE A 81 -1.40 -4.30 7.80
CA ILE A 81 -2.45 -5.08 7.15
C ILE A 81 -3.76 -4.97 7.95
N LEU A 82 -3.68 -5.16 9.26
CA LEU A 82 -4.84 -5.03 10.14
C LEU A 82 -5.44 -3.64 10.06
N THR A 83 -4.61 -2.61 10.03
CA THR A 83 -5.04 -1.22 9.92
C THR A 83 -5.82 -1.00 8.62
N ALA A 84 -5.31 -1.53 7.51
CA ALA A 84 -5.99 -1.42 6.22
C ALA A 84 -7.34 -2.14 6.23
N MET A 85 -7.39 -3.30 6.85
CA MET A 85 -8.63 -4.06 6.98
C MET A 85 -9.68 -3.32 7.80
N LYS A 86 -9.28 -2.72 8.91
CA LYS A 86 -10.17 -1.92 9.75
C LYS A 86 -10.68 -0.70 8.99
N TRP A 87 -9.80 -0.01 8.31
CA TRP A 87 -10.18 1.16 7.53
C TRP A 87 -11.16 0.78 6.43
N ALA A 88 -10.91 -0.31 5.73
CA ALA A 88 -11.80 -0.78 4.67
C ALA A 88 -13.20 -1.10 5.21
N LYS A 89 -13.26 -1.73 6.36
CA LYS A 89 -14.53 -2.08 7.00
C LYS A 89 -15.33 -0.83 7.38
N GLU A 90 -14.64 0.23 7.81
CA GLU A 90 -15.30 1.46 8.28
C GLU A 90 -15.64 2.43 7.16
N LYS A 91 -14.79 2.52 6.14
CA LYS A 91 -14.86 3.60 5.14
C LYS A 91 -15.18 3.13 3.72
N SER A 92 -14.79 1.91 3.37
CA SER A 92 -14.97 1.40 2.02
C SER A 92 -15.87 0.17 2.05
N THR A 93 -17.13 0.39 1.77
CA THR A 93 -18.14 -0.69 1.86
C THR A 93 -18.13 -1.64 0.67
N ARG A 94 -17.42 -1.29 -0.40
CA ARG A 94 -17.43 -2.06 -1.65
C ARG A 94 -16.19 -2.92 -1.85
N CYS A 95 -15.26 -2.85 -0.91
CA CYS A 95 -13.99 -3.55 -1.03
C CYS A 95 -14.13 -5.00 -0.57
N ASN A 96 -13.79 -5.94 -1.43
CA ASN A 96 -13.77 -7.36 -1.11
C ASN A 96 -12.35 -7.87 -0.89
N TRP A 97 -11.35 -7.15 -1.40
CA TRP A 97 -9.96 -7.52 -1.32
C TRP A 97 -9.12 -6.32 -0.90
N ILE A 98 -8.05 -6.61 -0.19
CA ILE A 98 -7.04 -5.61 0.13
C ILE A 98 -5.72 -6.10 -0.47
N ALA A 99 -5.12 -5.30 -1.33
CA ALA A 99 -3.81 -5.58 -1.90
C ALA A 99 -2.78 -4.72 -1.18
N THR A 100 -1.85 -5.34 -0.48
CA THR A 100 -0.82 -4.62 0.26
C THR A 100 0.48 -4.60 -0.52
N PHE A 101 1.15 -3.46 -0.47
CA PHE A 101 2.42 -3.24 -1.16
C PHE A 101 3.42 -2.62 -0.19
N PRO A 102 4.66 -3.09 -0.19
CA PRO A 102 5.70 -2.41 0.58
C PRO A 102 6.06 -1.07 -0.07
N CYS A 103 6.46 -0.12 0.74
CA CYS A 103 6.82 1.20 0.25
C CYS A 103 8.28 1.31 -0.22
N ASP A 104 9.14 0.40 0.20
CA ASP A 104 10.58 0.47 0.00
C ASP A 104 11.12 -0.47 -1.10
N THR A 105 10.24 -1.15 -1.80
CA THR A 105 10.62 -2.04 -2.90
C THR A 105 9.80 -1.71 -4.15
N PRO A 106 10.08 -0.55 -4.79
CA PRO A 106 9.25 -0.07 -5.90
C PRO A 106 9.47 -0.80 -7.22
N PHE A 107 10.41 -1.74 -7.27
CA PHE A 107 10.80 -2.39 -8.52
C PHE A 107 10.08 -3.70 -8.80
N PHE A 108 9.03 -4.00 -8.06
CA PHE A 108 8.23 -5.19 -8.36
C PHE A 108 7.61 -5.05 -9.77
N PRO A 109 7.46 -6.18 -10.51
CA PRO A 109 6.86 -6.14 -11.85
C PRO A 109 5.41 -5.66 -11.79
N GLU A 110 5.03 -4.76 -12.71
CA GLU A 110 3.66 -4.25 -12.75
C GLU A 110 2.63 -5.36 -12.98
N ASN A 111 3.00 -6.42 -13.67
CA ASN A 111 2.08 -7.51 -13.96
C ASN A 111 1.63 -8.28 -12.70
N ILE A 112 2.30 -8.09 -11.56
CA ILE A 112 1.82 -8.63 -10.28
C ILE A 112 0.44 -8.09 -9.94
N ILE A 113 0.22 -6.79 -10.18
CA ILE A 113 -1.06 -6.15 -9.86
C ILE A 113 -2.16 -6.73 -10.75
N THR A 114 -1.90 -6.86 -12.05
CA THR A 114 -2.89 -7.44 -12.95
C THR A 114 -3.18 -8.91 -12.63
N LYS A 115 -2.17 -9.67 -12.20
CA LYS A 115 -2.38 -11.04 -11.76
C LYS A 115 -3.22 -11.13 -10.50
N PHE A 116 -3.00 -10.24 -9.54
CA PHE A 116 -3.85 -10.19 -8.34
C PHE A 116 -5.30 -9.91 -8.72
N ILE A 117 -5.53 -8.98 -9.66
CA ILE A 117 -6.86 -8.67 -10.13
C ILE A 117 -7.52 -9.90 -10.75
N GLU A 118 -6.81 -10.60 -11.61
CA GLU A 118 -7.32 -11.82 -12.26
C GLU A 118 -7.65 -12.92 -11.26
N GLU A 119 -6.72 -13.17 -10.34
CA GLU A 119 -6.92 -14.22 -9.33
C GLU A 119 -8.04 -13.89 -8.36
N SER A 120 -8.22 -12.61 -8.02
CA SER A 120 -9.30 -12.20 -7.12
C SER A 120 -10.68 -12.51 -7.69
N LYS A 121 -10.81 -12.53 -9.00
CA LYS A 121 -12.08 -12.84 -9.68
C LYS A 121 -12.46 -14.30 -9.58
N LYS A 122 -11.50 -15.18 -9.39
CA LYS A 122 -11.74 -16.63 -9.33
C LYS A 122 -12.37 -17.08 -8.02
N LYS A 123 -12.22 -16.27 -6.95
CA LYS A 123 -12.78 -16.54 -5.61
C LYS A 123 -12.37 -17.90 -5.02
N GLU A 124 -11.22 -18.41 -5.42
CA GLU A 124 -10.74 -19.71 -4.95
C GLU A 124 -9.87 -19.63 -3.69
N SER A 125 -9.36 -18.45 -3.37
CA SER A 125 -8.43 -18.26 -2.26
C SER A 125 -8.82 -17.07 -1.42
N LEU A 126 -8.49 -17.13 -0.12
CA LEU A 126 -8.67 -16.00 0.79
C LEU A 126 -7.44 -15.09 0.80
N ILE A 127 -6.27 -15.63 0.50
CA ILE A 127 -5.01 -14.90 0.49
C ILE A 127 -4.23 -15.25 -0.76
N LEU A 128 -3.73 -14.23 -1.44
CA LEU A 128 -2.87 -14.38 -2.60
C LEU A 128 -1.51 -13.73 -2.28
N CYS A 129 -0.45 -14.45 -2.51
CA CYS A 129 0.90 -13.94 -2.27
C CYS A 129 1.74 -14.03 -3.54
N ALA A 130 2.52 -12.97 -3.80
CA ALA A 130 3.54 -13.02 -4.83
C ALA A 130 4.86 -13.42 -4.19
N SER A 131 5.55 -14.36 -4.82
CA SER A 131 6.87 -14.77 -4.37
C SER A 131 7.88 -14.60 -5.50
N SER A 132 9.12 -14.29 -5.15
CA SER A 132 10.23 -14.24 -6.08
C SER A 132 11.10 -15.47 -5.87
N HIS A 133 11.56 -16.04 -6.96
CA HIS A 133 12.46 -17.19 -6.94
C HIS A 133 13.86 -16.78 -7.36
#